data_c16538c9925eae334e910efe8d7e93d8
#
_entry.id   c16538c9925eae334e910efe8d7e93d8
#
_cell.length_a   1.000
_cell.length_b   1.000
_cell.length_c   1.000
_cell.angle_alpha   90.00
_cell.angle_beta   90.00
_cell.angle_gamma   90.00
#
_symmetry.space_group_name_H-M   'P 1'
#
loop_
_entity.id
_entity.type
_entity.pdbx_description
1 polymer ?
#
loop_
_entity_poly.entity_id
_entity_poly.type
_entity_poly.pdbx_seq_one_letter_code
_entity_poly.pdbx_strand_id
1 'polypeptide(L)'
;MFTGIYPHNSGCYGFFKWDSYDVLKNSRTMMDHFRENGYWTLGTGKLMHHMVRQEWKNYGNKADYGPWVYDGENKLAHPDVPAPYRGIGAVDGSYGPLVNLAGRKSTEGKPIKWRTGPWGNQRDLKVNTQQERDATADEINGQWAVDQLKLFADRPGRLPFFMGVGFIRPHTPLVVPQKYFDMFPIESIQLPVIRPGDIDDTFSGSIRGIPKGADGPRSADMGTRLFNALVDSYDSQDEALRHFIQAYLASVASVDEQIGKILDVVDNSSLKDNTIIVLTSDHGWGMGEKNYLYKNSLWQESTRVPLVIRAPGVASQGGHSDQPVSLIDIYPTLIDLCDLTKDTQKNDQGHALDGHSMKPLLEDPEKGQWAGPDSALTALYKWRAKYDPSQESYSLREKDWHYIRYENGKEELYETTSDPYEWTNLAADPKHTKTLTDFREELMSRIPAPGTKVPPQPPFQPNNKPQPKLSAEDWKDQYFAKHPAADTDHDGKLTWQEYNSYREKFDPKPKK
;
A
#
# COMPACT_ATOMS: atom_id res chain seq x y z
N MET A 1 -1.24 -10.07 1.80
CA MET A 1 -1.15 -9.64 3.22
C MET A 1 -2.38 -10.03 4.03
N PHE A 2 -3.56 -9.41 3.87
CA PHE A 2 -4.73 -9.64 4.74
C PHE A 2 -5.35 -11.05 4.68
N THR A 3 -5.04 -11.83 3.66
CA THR A 3 -5.47 -13.23 3.54
C THR A 3 -4.37 -14.22 3.88
N GLY A 4 -3.09 -13.81 3.90
CA GLY A 4 -1.94 -14.65 4.14
C GLY A 4 -1.71 -15.74 3.07
N ILE A 5 -2.30 -15.56 1.88
CA ILE A 5 -2.31 -16.55 0.79
C ILE A 5 -1.67 -15.92 -0.45
N TYR A 6 -0.76 -16.64 -1.11
CA TYR A 6 -0.14 -16.20 -2.34
C TYR A 6 -1.14 -16.12 -3.52
N PRO A 7 -0.88 -15.22 -4.50
CA PRO A 7 -1.72 -15.11 -5.69
C PRO A 7 -1.89 -16.44 -6.45
N HIS A 8 -0.84 -17.24 -6.56
CA HIS A 8 -0.86 -18.51 -7.27
C HIS A 8 -1.69 -19.61 -6.57
N ASN A 9 -1.90 -19.52 -5.26
CA ASN A 9 -2.77 -20.42 -4.50
C ASN A 9 -4.21 -19.90 -4.42
N SER A 10 -4.41 -18.58 -4.46
CA SER A 10 -5.75 -17.99 -4.42
C SER A 10 -6.38 -17.77 -5.79
N GLY A 11 -5.60 -17.74 -6.86
CA GLY A 11 -6.03 -17.35 -8.20
C GLY A 11 -6.17 -15.83 -8.42
N CYS A 12 -6.01 -15.00 -7.36
CA CYS A 12 -6.23 -13.57 -7.42
C CYS A 12 -4.94 -12.80 -7.75
N TYR A 13 -4.66 -12.59 -9.03
CA TYR A 13 -3.44 -11.95 -9.51
C TYR A 13 -3.58 -10.48 -9.86
N GLY A 14 -4.68 -9.86 -9.89
CA GLY A 14 -4.83 -8.49 -10.39
C GLY A 14 -5.75 -7.64 -9.54
N PHE A 15 -6.17 -6.52 -10.13
CA PHE A 15 -7.10 -5.59 -9.51
C PHE A 15 -8.54 -6.09 -9.60
N PHE A 16 -8.79 -7.30 -9.15
CA PHE A 16 -10.11 -7.90 -9.16
C PHE A 16 -10.73 -7.89 -7.76
N LYS A 17 -12.04 -8.07 -7.72
CA LYS A 17 -12.76 -8.19 -6.47
C LYS A 17 -12.37 -9.52 -5.80
N TRP A 18 -11.50 -9.45 -4.80
CA TRP A 18 -10.87 -10.61 -4.16
C TRP A 18 -11.89 -11.61 -3.58
N ASP A 19 -13.00 -11.14 -2.98
CA ASP A 19 -14.07 -11.96 -2.42
C ASP A 19 -14.93 -12.70 -3.46
N SER A 20 -14.63 -12.54 -4.75
CA SER A 20 -15.22 -13.33 -5.83
C SER A 20 -14.44 -14.59 -6.17
N TYR A 21 -13.26 -14.79 -5.59
CA TYR A 21 -12.47 -16.01 -5.73
C TYR A 21 -12.85 -17.01 -4.65
N ASP A 22 -13.17 -18.25 -5.04
CA ASP A 22 -13.69 -19.25 -4.12
C ASP A 22 -12.72 -19.51 -2.95
N VAL A 23 -11.42 -19.64 -3.23
CA VAL A 23 -10.41 -19.81 -2.18
C VAL A 23 -10.46 -18.66 -1.17
N LEU A 24 -10.42 -17.42 -1.64
CA LEU A 24 -10.38 -16.23 -0.75
C LEU A 24 -11.71 -16.01 -0.02
N LYS A 25 -12.83 -16.31 -0.67
CA LYS A 25 -14.17 -16.25 -0.05
C LYS A 25 -14.31 -17.22 1.10
N ASN A 26 -13.69 -18.39 0.98
CA ASN A 26 -13.76 -19.49 1.94
C ASN A 26 -12.58 -19.51 2.93
N SER A 27 -11.63 -18.59 2.82
CA SER A 27 -10.60 -18.32 3.81
C SER A 27 -10.99 -17.16 4.72
N ARG A 28 -10.53 -17.18 5.96
CA ARG A 28 -10.69 -16.03 6.86
C ARG A 28 -9.69 -14.95 6.50
N THR A 29 -10.17 -13.74 6.34
CA THR A 29 -9.27 -12.58 6.33
C THR A 29 -8.74 -12.33 7.74
N MET A 30 -7.65 -11.59 7.85
CA MET A 30 -7.13 -11.14 9.14
C MET A 30 -8.23 -10.44 9.97
N MET A 31 -9.06 -9.61 9.33
CA MET A 31 -10.17 -8.91 9.97
C MET A 31 -11.25 -9.87 10.49
N ASP A 32 -11.66 -10.84 9.66
CA ASP A 32 -12.62 -11.87 10.08
C ASP A 32 -12.10 -12.63 11.29
N HIS A 33 -10.83 -13.03 11.23
CA HIS A 33 -10.21 -13.85 12.25
C HIS A 33 -10.14 -13.12 13.58
N PHE A 34 -9.66 -11.87 13.61
CA PHE A 34 -9.67 -11.04 14.82
C PHE A 34 -11.08 -10.84 15.38
N ARG A 35 -12.06 -10.56 14.52
CA ARG A 35 -13.45 -10.38 14.95
C ARG A 35 -14.02 -11.64 15.58
N GLU A 36 -13.78 -12.81 14.99
CA GLU A 36 -14.25 -14.09 15.49
C GLU A 36 -13.56 -14.50 16.80
N ASN A 37 -12.35 -13.97 17.07
CA ASN A 37 -11.64 -14.11 18.34
C ASN A 37 -11.94 -12.97 19.35
N GLY A 38 -13.03 -12.22 19.14
CA GLY A 38 -13.54 -11.26 20.11
C GLY A 38 -12.92 -9.86 20.04
N TYR A 39 -12.16 -9.54 18.99
CA TYR A 39 -11.61 -8.21 18.78
C TYR A 39 -12.60 -7.28 18.08
N TRP A 40 -12.54 -6.01 18.42
CA TRP A 40 -13.24 -4.98 17.68
C TRP A 40 -12.40 -4.57 16.47
N THR A 41 -12.90 -4.80 15.26
CA THR A 41 -12.13 -4.51 14.02
C THR A 41 -12.44 -3.12 13.49
N LEU A 42 -11.41 -2.30 13.35
CA LEU A 42 -11.45 -0.89 12.99
C LEU A 42 -10.59 -0.65 11.74
N GLY A 43 -11.09 0.10 10.78
CA GLY A 43 -10.33 0.44 9.57
C GLY A 43 -10.58 1.85 9.09
N THR A 44 -9.61 2.47 8.43
CA THR A 44 -9.77 3.75 7.73
C THR A 44 -8.78 3.90 6.59
N GLY A 45 -9.11 4.71 5.60
CA GLY A 45 -8.23 5.04 4.47
C GLY A 45 -8.11 3.93 3.43
N LYS A 46 -6.92 3.78 2.85
CA LYS A 46 -6.64 2.77 1.83
C LYS A 46 -6.00 1.52 2.44
N LEU A 47 -6.80 0.54 2.78
CA LEU A 47 -6.31 -0.76 3.26
C LEU A 47 -6.38 -1.84 2.18
N MET A 48 -7.33 -1.75 1.26
CA MET A 48 -7.55 -2.73 0.21
C MET A 48 -7.98 -2.03 -1.08
N HIS A 49 -7.65 -2.60 -2.24
CA HIS A 49 -8.10 -2.08 -3.54
C HIS A 49 -9.62 -2.20 -3.72
N HIS A 50 -10.16 -3.37 -3.38
CA HIS A 50 -11.60 -3.62 -3.34
C HIS A 50 -11.98 -3.89 -1.90
N MET A 51 -12.46 -2.85 -1.24
CA MET A 51 -12.87 -2.95 0.14
C MET A 51 -14.23 -3.64 0.27
N VAL A 52 -14.26 -4.67 1.10
CA VAL A 52 -15.48 -5.31 1.56
C VAL A 52 -15.75 -4.77 2.96
N ARG A 53 -16.80 -3.93 3.08
CA ARG A 53 -17.11 -3.24 4.33
C ARG A 53 -17.46 -4.17 5.48
N GLN A 54 -18.01 -5.35 5.16
CA GLN A 54 -18.38 -6.35 6.16
C GLN A 54 -17.18 -6.94 6.92
N GLU A 55 -15.98 -6.78 6.37
CA GLU A 55 -14.74 -7.22 7.02
C GLU A 55 -14.42 -6.41 8.29
N TRP A 56 -14.85 -5.16 8.34
CA TRP A 56 -14.57 -4.24 9.43
C TRP A 56 -15.85 -3.92 10.21
N LYS A 57 -15.81 -4.07 11.53
CA LYS A 57 -16.92 -3.66 12.40
C LYS A 57 -17.20 -2.16 12.22
N ASN A 58 -16.15 -1.34 12.25
CA ASN A 58 -16.21 0.10 11.99
C ASN A 58 -15.20 0.50 10.94
N TYR A 59 -15.65 1.28 9.96
CA TYR A 59 -14.78 1.87 8.94
C TYR A 59 -14.96 3.38 8.86
N GLY A 60 -13.86 4.13 9.10
CA GLY A 60 -13.86 5.58 9.10
C GLY A 60 -14.06 6.16 7.70
N ASN A 61 -12.99 6.39 6.98
CA ASN A 61 -13.02 7.04 5.69
C ASN A 61 -12.61 6.08 4.58
N LYS A 62 -13.23 6.21 3.40
CA LYS A 62 -12.81 5.47 2.21
C LYS A 62 -11.49 6.03 1.67
N ALA A 63 -10.78 5.22 0.89
CA ALA A 63 -9.61 5.67 0.15
C ALA A 63 -9.93 6.91 -0.70
N ASP A 64 -9.12 7.95 -0.54
CA ASP A 64 -9.19 9.21 -1.28
C ASP A 64 -7.78 9.57 -1.75
N TYR A 65 -7.56 9.47 -3.04
CA TYR A 65 -6.25 9.75 -3.66
C TYR A 65 -5.99 11.25 -3.86
N GLY A 66 -6.99 12.12 -3.58
CA GLY A 66 -6.81 13.56 -3.65
C GLY A 66 -5.78 14.11 -2.66
N PRO A 67 -5.45 15.38 -2.74
CA PRO A 67 -6.04 16.36 -3.62
C PRO A 67 -5.51 16.31 -5.05
N TRP A 68 -6.36 16.67 -6.02
CA TRP A 68 -5.97 16.91 -7.40
C TRP A 68 -6.56 18.23 -7.92
N VAL A 69 -5.90 18.80 -8.92
CA VAL A 69 -6.38 20.00 -9.61
C VAL A 69 -7.58 19.65 -10.48
N TYR A 70 -8.54 20.57 -10.57
CA TYR A 70 -9.77 20.39 -11.33
C TYR A 70 -10.19 21.71 -12.01
N ASP A 71 -10.52 21.69 -13.30
CA ASP A 71 -10.87 22.85 -14.12
C ASP A 71 -12.39 23.06 -14.32
N GLY A 72 -13.20 22.29 -13.60
CA GLY A 72 -14.65 22.26 -13.78
C GLY A 72 -15.15 21.04 -14.58
N GLU A 73 -14.29 20.43 -15.38
CA GLU A 73 -14.61 19.26 -16.22
C GLU A 73 -13.66 18.09 -15.95
N ASN A 74 -12.35 18.38 -15.90
CA ASN A 74 -11.31 17.36 -15.87
C ASN A 74 -10.45 17.46 -14.61
N LYS A 75 -9.93 16.30 -14.18
CA LYS A 75 -8.82 16.23 -13.24
C LYS A 75 -7.53 16.52 -13.98
N LEU A 76 -6.74 17.41 -13.44
CA LEU A 76 -5.46 17.84 -14.01
C LEU A 76 -4.31 17.50 -13.06
N ALA A 77 -3.12 17.38 -13.62
CA ALA A 77 -1.89 17.37 -12.85
C ALA A 77 -1.64 18.75 -12.21
N HIS A 78 -0.77 18.79 -11.22
CA HIS A 78 -0.35 20.03 -10.55
C HIS A 78 0.16 21.04 -11.59
N PRO A 79 -0.23 22.34 -11.52
CA PRO A 79 0.09 23.31 -12.54
C PRO A 79 1.59 23.61 -12.66
N ASP A 80 2.37 23.36 -11.62
CA ASP A 80 3.81 23.61 -11.60
C ASP A 80 4.64 22.44 -12.14
N VAL A 81 4.01 21.28 -12.43
CA VAL A 81 4.68 20.18 -13.11
C VAL A 81 4.90 20.53 -14.58
N PRO A 82 6.12 20.46 -15.11
CA PRO A 82 6.39 20.76 -16.52
C PRO A 82 5.90 19.64 -17.46
N ALA A 83 5.73 19.99 -18.73
CA ALA A 83 5.49 19.03 -19.80
C ALA A 83 6.84 18.46 -20.30
N PRO A 84 6.90 17.18 -20.75
CA PRO A 84 5.77 16.30 -21.03
C PRO A 84 5.21 15.52 -19.81
N TYR A 85 5.89 15.52 -18.63
CA TYR A 85 5.47 14.71 -17.47
C TYR A 85 4.04 15.03 -17.02
N ARG A 86 3.67 16.30 -16.97
CA ARG A 86 2.30 16.73 -16.66
C ARG A 86 1.24 16.04 -17.54
N GLY A 87 1.58 15.68 -18.78
CA GLY A 87 0.70 14.98 -19.72
C GLY A 87 0.37 13.53 -19.34
N ILE A 88 1.06 12.95 -18.36
CA ILE A 88 0.76 11.62 -17.82
C ILE A 88 -0.59 11.63 -17.06
N GLY A 89 -0.94 12.75 -16.44
CA GLY A 89 -2.27 12.96 -15.85
C GLY A 89 -2.27 13.29 -14.36
N ALA A 90 -3.47 13.43 -13.83
CA ALA A 90 -3.73 13.98 -12.51
C ALA A 90 -3.22 13.13 -11.33
N VAL A 91 -2.92 11.86 -11.55
CA VAL A 91 -2.43 10.95 -10.50
C VAL A 91 -0.92 10.77 -10.66
N ASP A 92 -0.48 9.96 -11.60
CA ASP A 92 0.93 9.59 -11.73
C ASP A 92 1.82 10.70 -12.31
N GLY A 93 1.24 11.67 -13.02
CA GLY A 93 1.94 12.83 -13.58
C GLY A 93 1.83 14.11 -12.71
N SER A 94 1.58 13.99 -11.41
CA SER A 94 1.26 15.15 -10.57
C SER A 94 2.03 15.11 -9.25
N TYR A 95 2.78 16.18 -8.99
CA TYR A 95 3.49 16.44 -7.74
C TYR A 95 3.64 17.94 -7.51
N GLY A 96 3.77 18.34 -6.26
CA GLY A 96 3.97 19.73 -5.87
C GLY A 96 3.24 20.09 -4.58
N PRO A 97 3.48 21.27 -4.04
CA PRO A 97 2.90 21.70 -2.78
C PRO A 97 1.42 22.03 -2.91
N LEU A 98 0.64 21.69 -1.89
CA LEU A 98 -0.75 22.10 -1.75
C LEU A 98 -0.82 23.59 -1.39
N VAL A 99 -1.01 24.44 -2.40
CA VAL A 99 -1.02 25.90 -2.29
C VAL A 99 -2.36 26.49 -2.74
N ASN A 100 -2.55 27.78 -2.47
CA ASN A 100 -3.71 28.51 -2.98
C ASN A 100 -3.67 28.60 -4.51
N LEU A 101 -4.76 28.18 -5.18
CA LEU A 101 -4.91 28.24 -6.63
C LEU A 101 -5.79 29.42 -7.10
N ALA A 102 -6.17 30.34 -6.21
CA ALA A 102 -7.01 31.48 -6.59
C ALA A 102 -6.35 32.31 -7.71
N GLY A 103 -7.10 32.57 -8.76
CA GLY A 103 -6.61 33.29 -9.94
C GLY A 103 -5.79 32.48 -10.94
N ARG A 104 -5.38 31.24 -10.61
CA ARG A 104 -4.67 30.35 -11.53
C ARG A 104 -5.63 29.73 -12.55
N LYS A 105 -5.10 29.41 -13.74
CA LYS A 105 -5.88 28.84 -14.82
C LYS A 105 -5.18 27.60 -15.38
N SER A 106 -5.96 26.68 -15.96
CA SER A 106 -5.46 25.58 -16.77
C SER A 106 -4.82 26.07 -18.07
N THR A 107 -4.18 25.19 -18.81
CA THR A 107 -3.64 25.46 -20.15
C THR A 107 -4.72 25.89 -21.15
N GLU A 108 -5.99 25.56 -20.90
CA GLU A 108 -7.16 25.96 -21.69
C GLU A 108 -7.78 27.29 -21.21
N GLY A 109 -7.16 27.94 -20.21
CA GLY A 109 -7.65 29.22 -19.67
C GLY A 109 -8.81 29.11 -18.68
N LYS A 110 -9.25 27.88 -18.31
CA LYS A 110 -10.30 27.67 -17.31
C LYS A 110 -9.78 27.86 -15.88
N PRO A 111 -10.54 28.48 -14.98
CA PRO A 111 -10.17 28.55 -13.56
C PRO A 111 -9.94 27.16 -12.97
N ILE A 112 -8.91 27.03 -12.15
CA ILE A 112 -8.59 25.75 -11.48
C ILE A 112 -8.79 25.85 -9.99
N LYS A 113 -9.11 24.71 -9.37
CA LYS A 113 -9.28 24.55 -7.93
C LYS A 113 -8.84 23.17 -7.47
N TRP A 114 -8.65 23.01 -6.18
CA TRP A 114 -8.43 21.69 -5.60
C TRP A 114 -9.73 20.92 -5.42
N ARG A 115 -9.69 19.61 -5.71
CA ARG A 115 -10.74 18.66 -5.36
C ARG A 115 -10.14 17.44 -4.67
N THR A 116 -10.94 16.85 -3.78
CA THR A 116 -10.64 15.62 -3.06
C THR A 116 -11.91 14.80 -2.91
N GLY A 117 -11.80 13.59 -2.41
CA GLY A 117 -12.93 12.70 -2.13
C GLY A 117 -12.81 11.35 -2.82
N PRO A 118 -13.40 10.31 -2.24
CA PRO A 118 -13.42 8.99 -2.83
C PRO A 118 -14.20 8.99 -4.16
N TRP A 119 -13.97 7.95 -4.96
CA TRP A 119 -14.67 7.77 -6.24
C TRP A 119 -16.19 7.88 -6.06
N GLY A 120 -16.80 8.73 -6.88
CA GLY A 120 -18.25 8.98 -6.87
C GLY A 120 -18.75 9.96 -5.79
N ASN A 121 -17.86 10.45 -4.91
CA ASN A 121 -18.22 11.46 -3.90
C ASN A 121 -17.08 12.47 -3.71
N GLN A 122 -16.87 13.29 -4.74
CA GLN A 122 -15.80 14.30 -4.74
C GLN A 122 -16.34 15.67 -4.32
N ARG A 123 -15.52 16.40 -3.57
CA ARG A 123 -15.80 17.76 -3.10
C ARG A 123 -14.63 18.70 -3.39
N ASP A 124 -14.90 19.98 -3.40
CA ASP A 124 -13.84 20.98 -3.41
C ASP A 124 -13.05 20.90 -2.11
N LEU A 125 -11.74 21.11 -2.21
CA LEU A 125 -10.84 21.25 -1.07
C LEU A 125 -10.41 22.72 -1.01
N LYS A 126 -10.70 23.40 0.09
CA LYS A 126 -10.35 24.80 0.29
C LYS A 126 -8.90 24.90 0.76
N VAL A 127 -8.15 25.80 0.13
CA VAL A 127 -6.78 26.13 0.53
C VAL A 127 -6.62 27.63 0.37
N ASN A 128 -6.78 28.37 1.47
CA ASN A 128 -6.56 29.83 1.50
C ASN A 128 -5.11 30.13 1.89
N THR A 129 -4.68 29.59 3.01
CA THR A 129 -3.30 29.62 3.51
C THR A 129 -2.90 28.22 4.01
N GLN A 130 -1.67 28.04 4.46
CA GLN A 130 -1.25 26.76 5.04
C GLN A 130 -1.97 26.46 6.38
N GLN A 131 -2.38 27.47 7.11
CA GLN A 131 -3.13 27.36 8.37
C GLN A 131 -4.63 27.32 8.14
N GLU A 132 -5.11 27.93 7.07
CA GLU A 132 -6.52 28.08 6.70
C GLU A 132 -6.85 27.23 5.48
N ARG A 133 -6.89 25.92 5.67
CA ARG A 133 -7.20 24.94 4.64
C ARG A 133 -7.99 23.75 5.21
N ASP A 134 -8.67 23.06 4.33
CA ASP A 134 -9.25 21.76 4.66
C ASP A 134 -8.14 20.72 4.89
N ALA A 135 -8.41 19.77 5.76
CA ALA A 135 -7.51 18.64 5.98
C ALA A 135 -7.45 17.71 4.77
N THR A 136 -6.26 17.19 4.49
CA THR A 136 -6.05 16.15 3.47
C THR A 136 -6.65 14.81 3.92
N ALA A 137 -6.79 13.88 2.99
CA ALA A 137 -7.32 12.55 3.29
C ALA A 137 -6.51 11.82 4.37
N ASP A 138 -5.18 11.91 4.31
CA ASP A 138 -4.31 11.25 5.28
C ASP A 138 -4.37 11.92 6.66
N GLU A 139 -4.49 13.25 6.73
CA GLU A 139 -4.73 13.95 7.99
C GLU A 139 -6.08 13.55 8.63
N ILE A 140 -7.13 13.38 7.81
CA ILE A 140 -8.45 12.93 8.27
C ILE A 140 -8.37 11.48 8.79
N ASN A 141 -7.62 10.61 8.11
CA ASN A 141 -7.44 9.21 8.54
C ASN A 141 -6.62 9.12 9.82
N GLY A 142 -5.54 9.90 9.92
CA GLY A 142 -4.72 9.99 11.14
C GLY A 142 -5.53 10.49 12.34
N GLN A 143 -6.30 11.55 12.16
CA GLN A 143 -7.15 12.09 13.23
C GLN A 143 -8.23 11.10 13.66
N TRP A 144 -8.87 10.40 12.71
CA TRP A 144 -9.83 9.36 13.04
C TRP A 144 -9.21 8.25 13.89
N ALA A 145 -8.00 7.78 13.54
CA ALA A 145 -7.30 6.76 14.32
C ALA A 145 -6.97 7.25 15.72
N VAL A 146 -6.49 8.49 15.87
CA VAL A 146 -6.25 9.15 17.16
C VAL A 146 -7.51 9.17 18.03
N ASP A 147 -8.65 9.55 17.44
CA ASP A 147 -9.93 9.63 18.16
C ASP A 147 -10.40 8.24 18.62
N GLN A 148 -10.27 7.22 17.77
CA GLN A 148 -10.60 5.85 18.14
C GLN A 148 -9.69 5.32 19.27
N LEU A 149 -8.37 5.53 19.18
CA LEU A 149 -7.43 5.07 20.20
C LEU A 149 -7.68 5.73 21.56
N LYS A 150 -8.01 7.02 21.60
CA LYS A 150 -8.40 7.70 22.85
C LYS A 150 -9.62 7.03 23.51
N LEU A 151 -10.62 6.64 22.71
CA LEU A 151 -11.78 5.92 23.24
C LEU A 151 -11.42 4.56 23.84
N PHE A 152 -10.44 3.85 23.28
CA PHE A 152 -9.96 2.59 23.84
C PHE A 152 -9.08 2.80 25.07
N ALA A 153 -8.26 3.85 25.09
CA ALA A 153 -7.40 4.20 26.21
C ALA A 153 -8.20 4.59 27.47
N ASP A 154 -9.30 5.31 27.30
CA ASP A 154 -10.12 5.83 28.42
C ASP A 154 -11.02 4.77 29.07
N ARG A 155 -11.03 3.54 28.55
CA ARG A 155 -11.98 2.51 28.99
C ARG A 155 -11.29 1.15 29.22
N PRO A 156 -10.58 1.00 30.32
CA PRO A 156 -10.01 -0.30 30.71
C PRO A 156 -11.11 -1.35 30.85
N GLY A 157 -10.86 -2.55 30.32
CA GLY A 157 -11.83 -3.68 30.34
C GLY A 157 -12.73 -3.79 29.10
N ARG A 158 -12.55 -2.96 28.08
CA ARG A 158 -13.17 -3.15 26.75
C ARG A 158 -12.60 -4.36 26.01
N LEU A 159 -13.35 -4.81 25.02
CA LEU A 159 -12.86 -5.79 24.06
C LEU A 159 -11.55 -5.29 23.42
N PRO A 160 -10.58 -6.17 23.19
CA PRO A 160 -9.38 -5.81 22.44
C PRO A 160 -9.75 -5.33 21.02
N PHE A 161 -8.88 -4.56 20.39
CA PHE A 161 -9.11 -4.05 19.04
C PHE A 161 -8.05 -4.52 18.06
N PHE A 162 -8.45 -4.63 16.80
CA PHE A 162 -7.59 -4.72 15.64
C PHE A 162 -7.87 -3.53 14.75
N MET A 163 -6.87 -2.66 14.54
CA MET A 163 -7.03 -1.42 13.79
C MET A 163 -6.09 -1.38 12.58
N GLY A 164 -6.66 -1.14 11.41
CA GLY A 164 -5.91 -0.83 10.19
C GLY A 164 -6.03 0.66 9.84
N VAL A 165 -4.89 1.33 9.64
CA VAL A 165 -4.83 2.72 9.16
C VAL A 165 -4.08 2.76 7.85
N GLY A 166 -4.78 2.98 6.76
CA GLY A 166 -4.23 3.00 5.42
C GLY A 166 -4.05 4.43 4.91
N PHE A 167 -2.81 4.90 4.89
CA PHE A 167 -2.45 6.17 4.26
C PHE A 167 -2.29 6.01 2.76
N ILE A 168 -2.52 7.08 2.01
CA ILE A 168 -2.31 7.11 0.55
C ILE A 168 -0.87 7.49 0.25
N ARG A 169 -0.35 8.53 0.89
CA ARG A 169 1.03 8.99 0.64
C ARG A 169 2.03 7.96 1.18
N PRO A 170 3.14 7.78 0.49
CA PRO A 170 3.67 8.49 -0.68
C PRO A 170 3.18 7.98 -2.05
N HIS A 171 2.00 7.38 -2.20
CA HIS A 171 1.41 7.12 -3.51
C HIS A 171 1.05 8.43 -4.23
N THR A 172 1.26 8.49 -5.53
CA THR A 172 0.87 9.61 -6.39
C THR A 172 -0.65 9.91 -6.32
N PRO A 173 -1.03 11.18 -6.53
CA PRO A 173 -0.22 12.38 -6.77
C PRO A 173 0.55 12.78 -5.51
N LEU A 174 1.79 13.22 -5.68
CA LEU A 174 2.64 13.65 -4.55
C LEU A 174 2.33 15.11 -4.17
N VAL A 175 1.11 15.33 -3.68
CA VAL A 175 0.61 16.66 -3.32
C VAL A 175 0.29 16.69 -1.84
N VAL A 176 1.07 17.46 -1.11
CA VAL A 176 0.97 17.65 0.36
C VAL A 176 1.22 19.11 0.73
N PRO A 177 0.86 19.57 1.95
CA PRO A 177 1.09 20.94 2.39
C PRO A 177 2.53 21.42 2.20
N GLN A 178 2.68 22.72 1.87
CA GLN A 178 3.97 23.36 1.60
C GLN A 178 5.00 23.12 2.72
N LYS A 179 4.59 23.12 3.99
CA LYS A 179 5.49 22.93 5.14
C LYS A 179 6.37 21.66 5.03
N TYR A 180 5.89 20.62 4.35
CA TYR A 180 6.66 19.40 4.17
C TYR A 180 7.69 19.53 3.04
N PHE A 181 7.39 20.31 2.00
CA PHE A 181 8.37 20.67 0.97
C PHE A 181 9.49 21.54 1.54
N ASP A 182 9.17 22.44 2.45
CA ASP A 182 10.13 23.33 3.11
C ASP A 182 11.16 22.56 3.97
N MET A 183 10.83 21.31 4.39
CA MET A 183 11.76 20.44 5.11
C MET A 183 12.89 19.90 4.22
N PHE A 184 12.71 19.91 2.91
CA PHE A 184 13.63 19.32 1.94
C PHE A 184 13.97 20.33 0.84
N PRO A 185 14.83 21.34 1.09
CA PRO A 185 15.30 22.25 0.06
C PRO A 185 15.86 21.47 -1.12
N ILE A 186 15.53 21.90 -2.36
CA ILE A 186 15.83 21.14 -3.58
C ILE A 186 17.32 20.88 -3.74
N GLU A 187 18.17 21.80 -3.34
CA GLU A 187 19.61 21.71 -3.38
C GLU A 187 20.20 20.69 -2.37
N SER A 188 19.43 20.34 -1.34
CA SER A 188 19.83 19.35 -0.32
C SER A 188 19.46 17.92 -0.70
N ILE A 189 18.67 17.74 -1.75
CA ILE A 189 18.20 16.41 -2.18
C ILE A 189 19.38 15.57 -2.69
N GLN A 190 19.65 14.47 -2.03
CA GLN A 190 20.59 13.47 -2.49
C GLN A 190 19.90 12.52 -3.45
N LEU A 191 20.52 12.30 -4.61
CA LEU A 191 20.03 11.36 -5.60
C LEU A 191 20.45 9.92 -5.23
N PRO A 192 19.66 8.92 -5.63
CA PRO A 192 20.11 7.53 -5.58
C PRO A 192 21.42 7.35 -6.36
N VAL A 193 22.17 6.30 -6.02
CA VAL A 193 23.37 5.95 -6.79
C VAL A 193 22.93 5.25 -8.06
N ILE A 194 22.91 6.01 -9.17
CA ILE A 194 22.44 5.53 -10.48
C ILE A 194 23.67 5.28 -11.36
N ARG A 195 23.77 4.05 -11.89
CA ARG A 195 24.80 3.67 -12.87
C ARG A 195 24.27 3.90 -14.29
N PRO A 196 24.97 4.66 -15.15
CA PRO A 196 24.60 4.76 -16.56
C PRO A 196 24.61 3.37 -17.23
N GLY A 197 23.56 3.05 -17.98
CA GLY A 197 23.43 1.77 -18.67
C GLY A 197 23.03 0.59 -17.80
N ASP A 198 22.71 0.81 -16.53
CA ASP A 198 22.29 -0.22 -15.56
C ASP A 198 21.10 -1.09 -16.05
N ILE A 199 20.24 -0.53 -16.90
CA ILE A 199 19.11 -1.26 -17.47
C ILE A 199 19.51 -2.22 -18.62
N ASP A 200 20.72 -2.12 -19.16
CA ASP A 200 21.05 -2.76 -20.46
C ASP A 200 21.17 -4.28 -20.37
N ASP A 201 21.51 -4.84 -19.21
CA ASP A 201 21.59 -6.28 -18.96
C ASP A 201 20.32 -6.85 -18.29
N THR A 202 19.28 -6.03 -18.08
CA THR A 202 17.98 -6.42 -17.56
C THR A 202 17.02 -6.85 -18.66
N PHE A 203 15.94 -7.52 -18.27
CA PHE A 203 14.84 -7.84 -19.19
C PHE A 203 14.23 -6.57 -19.82
N SER A 204 14.07 -5.51 -19.05
CA SER A 204 13.57 -4.23 -19.57
C SER A 204 14.47 -3.61 -20.64
N GLY A 205 15.77 -3.84 -20.57
CA GLY A 205 16.73 -3.44 -21.63
C GLY A 205 16.41 -4.08 -22.98
N SER A 206 15.94 -5.32 -22.99
CA SER A 206 15.57 -6.04 -24.22
C SER A 206 14.26 -5.55 -24.89
N ILE A 207 13.44 -4.79 -24.20
CA ILE A 207 12.16 -4.27 -24.71
C ILE A 207 12.33 -2.91 -25.43
N ARG A 208 13.45 -2.23 -25.24
CA ARG A 208 13.71 -0.87 -25.75
C ARG A 208 13.65 -0.68 -27.27
N GLY A 209 13.73 -1.74 -28.04
CA GLY A 209 13.74 -1.68 -29.51
C GLY A 209 12.38 -1.88 -30.20
N ILE A 210 11.28 -2.00 -29.47
CA ILE A 210 9.98 -2.33 -30.08
C ILE A 210 9.24 -1.04 -30.49
N PRO A 211 8.95 -0.85 -31.79
CA PRO A 211 8.27 0.36 -32.28
C PRO A 211 6.87 0.52 -31.70
N LYS A 212 6.45 1.77 -31.46
CA LYS A 212 5.05 2.11 -31.17
C LYS A 212 4.13 1.55 -32.27
N GLY A 213 3.14 0.73 -31.89
CA GLY A 213 2.10 0.28 -32.83
C GLY A 213 2.27 -1.11 -33.42
N ALA A 214 3.35 -1.81 -33.16
CA ALA A 214 3.39 -3.26 -33.40
C ALA A 214 2.58 -3.97 -32.31
N ASP A 215 2.01 -5.13 -32.61
CA ASP A 215 1.34 -6.01 -31.62
C ASP A 215 2.32 -6.59 -30.57
N GLY A 216 3.43 -5.91 -30.38
CA GLY A 216 4.42 -6.10 -29.36
C GLY A 216 3.93 -5.63 -27.97
N PRO A 217 4.68 -5.90 -26.92
CA PRO A 217 4.38 -5.39 -25.60
C PRO A 217 4.15 -3.89 -25.71
N ARG A 218 2.96 -3.47 -25.27
CA ARG A 218 2.57 -2.06 -25.33
C ARG A 218 3.72 -1.24 -24.77
N SER A 219 4.40 -0.56 -25.70
CA SER A 219 5.47 0.39 -25.49
C SER A 219 5.93 0.54 -24.05
N ALA A 220 7.19 0.36 -23.81
CA ALA A 220 7.91 0.56 -22.56
C ALA A 220 7.04 0.49 -21.30
N ASP A 221 7.39 -0.38 -20.38
CA ASP A 221 6.80 -0.48 -19.05
C ASP A 221 6.44 0.94 -18.53
N MET A 222 5.37 1.06 -17.77
CA MET A 222 4.89 2.33 -17.25
C MET A 222 6.01 3.10 -16.53
N GLY A 223 6.86 2.40 -15.78
CA GLY A 223 7.98 3.02 -15.06
C GLY A 223 9.01 3.65 -15.98
N THR A 224 9.38 3.01 -17.09
CA THR A 224 10.27 3.59 -18.09
C THR A 224 9.64 4.81 -18.80
N ARG A 225 8.32 4.75 -19.04
CA ARG A 225 7.59 5.90 -19.61
C ARG A 225 7.56 7.10 -18.68
N LEU A 226 7.31 6.86 -17.38
CA LEU A 226 7.33 7.91 -16.37
C LEU A 226 8.73 8.51 -16.22
N PHE A 227 9.75 7.68 -16.16
CA PHE A 227 11.13 8.13 -16.08
C PHE A 227 11.51 9.03 -17.28
N ASN A 228 11.30 8.55 -18.50
CA ASN A 228 11.63 9.33 -19.70
C ASN A 228 10.84 10.65 -19.75
N ALA A 229 9.55 10.60 -19.47
CA ALA A 229 8.73 11.82 -19.47
C ALA A 229 9.19 12.82 -18.39
N LEU A 230 9.62 12.34 -17.21
CA LEU A 230 10.16 13.20 -16.17
C LEU A 230 11.48 13.85 -16.62
N VAL A 231 12.42 13.06 -17.13
CA VAL A 231 13.72 13.56 -17.61
C VAL A 231 13.53 14.55 -18.75
N ASP A 232 12.66 14.25 -19.71
CA ASP A 232 12.35 15.14 -20.85
C ASP A 232 11.65 16.47 -20.43
N SER A 233 11.26 16.60 -19.18
CA SER A 233 10.58 17.78 -18.64
C SER A 233 11.53 18.80 -18.03
N TYR A 234 12.81 18.49 -17.88
CA TYR A 234 13.82 19.33 -17.21
C TYR A 234 15.10 19.41 -18.05
N ASP A 235 15.99 20.32 -17.69
CA ASP A 235 17.26 20.53 -18.38
C ASP A 235 18.25 19.38 -18.16
N SER A 236 18.07 18.62 -17.07
CA SER A 236 18.89 17.45 -16.75
C SER A 236 18.12 16.37 -15.99
N GLN A 237 18.62 15.14 -16.08
CA GLN A 237 18.11 14.01 -15.28
C GLN A 237 18.20 14.28 -13.79
N ASP A 238 19.29 14.85 -13.33
CA ASP A 238 19.52 15.16 -11.93
C ASP A 238 18.50 16.16 -11.39
N GLU A 239 18.22 17.20 -12.14
CA GLU A 239 17.21 18.19 -11.79
C GLU A 239 15.83 17.56 -11.75
N ALA A 240 15.47 16.80 -12.76
CA ALA A 240 14.21 16.08 -12.85
C ALA A 240 13.98 15.19 -11.63
N LEU A 241 14.97 14.37 -11.28
CA LEU A 241 14.91 13.47 -10.13
C LEU A 241 14.85 14.23 -8.80
N ARG A 242 15.60 15.34 -8.63
CA ARG A 242 15.53 16.14 -7.40
C ARG A 242 14.12 16.65 -7.14
N HIS A 243 13.45 17.17 -8.15
CA HIS A 243 12.07 17.65 -8.01
C HIS A 243 11.09 16.54 -7.61
N PHE A 244 11.20 15.37 -8.24
CA PHE A 244 10.33 14.24 -7.93
C PHE A 244 10.61 13.67 -6.54
N ILE A 245 11.89 13.50 -6.19
CA ILE A 245 12.31 12.98 -4.88
C ILE A 245 11.94 13.95 -3.75
N GLN A 246 12.10 15.26 -3.95
CA GLN A 246 11.61 16.25 -2.99
C GLN A 246 10.13 16.04 -2.66
N ALA A 247 9.30 15.91 -3.70
CA ALA A 247 7.85 15.70 -3.51
C ALA A 247 7.53 14.35 -2.84
N TYR A 248 8.32 13.31 -3.13
CA TYR A 248 8.20 12.03 -2.47
C TYR A 248 8.56 12.10 -0.98
N LEU A 249 9.69 12.71 -0.64
CA LEU A 249 10.13 12.91 0.75
C LEU A 249 9.13 13.80 1.53
N ALA A 250 8.63 14.86 0.92
CA ALA A 250 7.58 15.68 1.50
C ALA A 250 6.30 14.84 1.80
N SER A 251 5.97 13.93 0.89
CA SER A 251 4.83 13.02 1.07
C SER A 251 5.07 12.01 2.20
N VAL A 252 6.29 11.47 2.33
CA VAL A 252 6.69 10.61 3.46
C VAL A 252 6.60 11.39 4.76
N ALA A 253 7.16 12.59 4.85
CA ALA A 253 7.11 13.42 6.06
C ALA A 253 5.67 13.75 6.48
N SER A 254 4.77 13.92 5.51
CA SER A 254 3.35 14.19 5.83
C SER A 254 2.65 13.01 6.49
N VAL A 255 2.99 11.79 6.11
CA VAL A 255 2.46 10.55 6.71
C VAL A 255 3.15 10.28 8.05
N ASP A 256 4.46 10.48 8.13
CA ASP A 256 5.23 10.33 9.37
C ASP A 256 4.65 11.19 10.50
N GLU A 257 4.26 12.45 10.21
CA GLU A 257 3.56 13.28 11.18
C GLU A 257 2.24 12.66 11.67
N GLN A 258 1.48 12.00 10.79
CA GLN A 258 0.22 11.35 11.21
C GLN A 258 0.49 10.08 12.03
N ILE A 259 1.51 9.31 11.65
CA ILE A 259 1.97 8.14 12.43
C ILE A 259 2.42 8.60 13.82
N GLY A 260 3.21 9.67 13.90
CA GLY A 260 3.64 10.26 15.18
C GLY A 260 2.46 10.57 16.11
N LYS A 261 1.41 11.23 15.60
CA LYS A 261 0.20 11.52 16.39
C LYS A 261 -0.50 10.27 16.90
N ILE A 262 -0.50 9.20 16.13
CA ILE A 262 -1.08 7.90 16.53
C ILE A 262 -0.23 7.27 17.63
N LEU A 263 1.08 7.24 17.45
CA LEU A 263 2.03 6.70 18.42
C LEU A 263 1.99 7.48 19.74
N ASP A 264 1.88 8.81 19.70
CA ASP A 264 1.76 9.65 20.87
C ASP A 264 0.56 9.27 21.76
N VAL A 265 -0.58 8.91 21.15
CA VAL A 265 -1.73 8.43 21.93
C VAL A 265 -1.45 7.09 22.57
N VAL A 266 -0.84 6.16 21.84
CA VAL A 266 -0.50 4.85 22.42
C VAL A 266 0.50 5.01 23.54
N ASP A 267 1.58 5.76 23.34
CA ASP A 267 2.70 5.90 24.28
C ASP A 267 2.35 6.66 25.56
N ASN A 268 1.37 7.56 25.48
CA ASN A 268 0.92 8.36 26.62
C ASN A 268 -0.41 7.88 27.23
N SER A 269 -0.79 6.62 27.01
CA SER A 269 -2.03 6.06 27.53
C SER A 269 -1.86 4.64 28.08
N SER A 270 -2.97 4.06 28.56
CA SER A 270 -3.03 2.66 29.01
C SER A 270 -2.75 1.63 27.89
N LEU A 271 -2.63 2.05 26.65
CA LEU A 271 -2.36 1.20 25.48
C LEU A 271 -0.87 0.89 25.29
N LYS A 272 0.02 1.61 25.94
CA LYS A 272 1.48 1.55 25.74
C LYS A 272 2.07 0.14 25.81
N ASP A 273 1.69 -0.59 26.85
CA ASP A 273 2.30 -1.88 27.18
C ASP A 273 1.48 -3.09 26.72
N ASN A 274 0.36 -2.86 26.04
CA ASN A 274 -0.56 -3.92 25.61
C ASN A 274 -1.01 -3.78 24.13
N THR A 275 -0.35 -2.93 23.35
CA THR A 275 -0.68 -2.73 21.93
C THR A 275 0.48 -3.14 21.05
N ILE A 276 0.23 -4.09 20.16
CA ILE A 276 1.16 -4.46 19.09
C ILE A 276 1.00 -3.45 17.94
N ILE A 277 2.10 -2.95 17.42
CA ILE A 277 2.12 -2.01 16.29
C ILE A 277 2.91 -2.64 15.16
N VAL A 278 2.33 -2.69 13.98
CA VAL A 278 2.98 -3.10 12.73
C VAL A 278 2.96 -1.93 11.76
N LEU A 279 4.13 -1.46 11.36
CA LEU A 279 4.31 -0.46 10.31
C LEU A 279 4.89 -1.14 9.08
N THR A 280 4.21 -1.02 7.95
CA THR A 280 4.69 -1.54 6.67
C THR A 280 4.11 -0.76 5.49
N SER A 281 4.57 -1.07 4.27
CA SER A 281 3.99 -0.63 3.01
C SER A 281 3.59 -1.83 2.15
N ASP A 282 2.71 -1.62 1.17
CA ASP A 282 2.31 -2.66 0.21
C ASP A 282 3.35 -2.87 -0.91
N HIS A 283 4.13 -1.85 -1.25
CA HIS A 283 5.24 -1.89 -2.23
C HIS A 283 6.19 -0.71 -2.02
N GLY A 284 7.37 -0.79 -2.62
CA GLY A 284 8.30 0.32 -2.77
C GLY A 284 8.09 1.12 -4.06
N TRP A 285 9.13 1.85 -4.50
CA TRP A 285 9.09 2.70 -5.69
C TRP A 285 10.49 2.93 -6.22
N GLY A 286 10.74 2.68 -7.53
CA GLY A 286 11.98 3.05 -8.20
C GLY A 286 12.10 4.57 -8.36
N MET A 287 13.27 5.13 -8.07
CA MET A 287 13.55 6.57 -8.09
C MET A 287 14.59 6.96 -9.15
N GLY A 288 14.59 6.24 -10.26
CA GLY A 288 15.50 6.50 -11.40
C GLY A 288 16.53 5.39 -11.63
N GLU A 289 16.74 4.51 -10.67
CA GLU A 289 17.54 3.31 -10.86
C GLU A 289 16.98 2.53 -12.06
N LYS A 290 17.83 1.91 -12.86
CA LYS A 290 17.47 1.18 -14.09
C LYS A 290 16.55 1.98 -15.04
N ASN A 291 16.66 3.33 -15.02
CA ASN A 291 15.78 4.25 -15.78
C ASN A 291 14.30 3.98 -15.53
N TYR A 292 13.93 3.75 -14.28
CA TYR A 292 12.61 3.33 -13.87
C TYR A 292 12.05 4.23 -12.75
N LEU A 293 10.80 4.67 -12.92
CA LEU A 293 10.12 5.55 -11.96
C LEU A 293 8.71 5.01 -11.72
N TYR A 294 8.61 3.89 -11.02
CA TYR A 294 7.30 3.27 -10.70
C TYR A 294 7.49 2.09 -9.74
N LYS A 295 6.39 1.39 -9.46
CA LYS A 295 6.28 0.29 -8.49
C LYS A 295 6.18 -1.11 -9.09
N ASN A 296 5.85 -1.25 -10.39
CA ASN A 296 5.59 -2.55 -11.01
C ASN A 296 6.86 -3.19 -11.56
N SER A 297 7.87 -3.36 -10.72
CA SER A 297 9.09 -4.10 -11.02
C SER A 297 9.34 -5.16 -9.94
N LEU A 298 10.27 -6.08 -10.22
CA LEU A 298 10.72 -7.08 -9.24
C LEU A 298 12.06 -6.72 -8.61
N TRP A 299 12.64 -5.59 -8.99
CA TRP A 299 13.87 -5.06 -8.37
C TRP A 299 13.60 -4.59 -6.94
N GLN A 300 14.65 -4.55 -6.13
CA GLN A 300 14.52 -4.31 -4.70
C GLN A 300 13.83 -2.99 -4.35
N GLU A 301 13.96 -1.94 -5.15
CA GLU A 301 13.32 -0.63 -4.91
C GLU A 301 11.79 -0.74 -4.89
N SER A 302 11.22 -1.70 -5.61
CA SER A 302 9.77 -1.96 -5.62
C SER A 302 9.34 -3.05 -4.65
N THR A 303 10.19 -4.05 -4.38
CA THR A 303 9.83 -5.23 -3.57
C THR A 303 10.21 -5.12 -2.10
N ARG A 304 11.26 -4.34 -1.78
CA ARG A 304 11.68 -4.09 -0.41
C ARG A 304 10.88 -2.98 0.23
N VAL A 305 10.18 -3.29 1.30
CA VAL A 305 9.34 -2.34 2.04
C VAL A 305 9.78 -2.26 3.50
N PRO A 306 9.51 -1.16 4.21
CA PRO A 306 9.71 -1.12 5.65
C PRO A 306 8.82 -2.16 6.33
N LEU A 307 9.35 -2.85 7.33
CA LEU A 307 8.58 -3.68 8.24
C LEU A 307 9.13 -3.48 9.65
N VAL A 308 8.36 -2.79 10.48
CA VAL A 308 8.70 -2.53 11.87
C VAL A 308 7.58 -3.07 12.75
N ILE A 309 7.95 -3.90 13.71
CA ILE A 309 7.00 -4.49 14.66
C ILE A 309 7.40 -4.14 16.08
N ARG A 310 6.50 -3.49 16.80
CA ARG A 310 6.58 -3.30 18.24
C ARG A 310 5.59 -4.27 18.90
N ALA A 311 6.11 -5.20 19.70
CA ALA A 311 5.30 -6.17 20.45
C ALA A 311 5.77 -6.14 21.91
N PRO A 312 5.09 -5.37 22.80
CA PRO A 312 5.50 -5.22 24.18
C PRO A 312 5.59 -6.58 24.90
N GLY A 313 6.67 -6.80 25.63
CA GLY A 313 6.92 -8.05 26.36
C GLY A 313 7.36 -9.24 25.49
N VAL A 314 7.45 -9.08 24.16
CA VAL A 314 7.90 -10.12 23.23
C VAL A 314 9.09 -9.66 22.41
N ALA A 315 8.96 -8.55 21.67
CA ALA A 315 9.99 -8.10 20.76
C ALA A 315 11.20 -7.49 21.49
N SER A 316 12.41 -7.88 21.07
CA SER A 316 13.67 -7.27 21.48
C SER A 316 13.70 -5.79 21.08
N GLN A 317 13.99 -4.92 22.04
CA GLN A 317 14.04 -3.48 21.77
C GLN A 317 15.23 -3.12 20.84
N GLY A 318 14.91 -2.48 19.73
CA GLY A 318 15.92 -2.09 18.73
C GLY A 318 16.54 -3.26 17.97
N GLY A 319 15.95 -4.46 18.07
CA GLY A 319 16.40 -5.64 17.34
C GLY A 319 16.26 -5.48 15.84
N HIS A 320 17.19 -6.06 15.09
CA HIS A 320 17.21 -6.09 13.64
C HIS A 320 17.50 -7.51 13.16
N SER A 321 16.68 -8.01 12.24
CA SER A 321 16.89 -9.32 11.61
C SER A 321 17.14 -9.15 10.11
N ASP A 322 18.17 -9.83 9.61
CA ASP A 322 18.49 -9.89 8.17
C ASP A 322 17.71 -10.99 7.44
N GLN A 323 16.86 -11.75 8.14
CA GLN A 323 16.03 -12.79 7.51
C GLN A 323 15.04 -12.16 6.54
N PRO A 324 15.08 -12.49 5.24
CA PRO A 324 14.05 -12.08 4.31
C PRO A 324 12.69 -12.68 4.69
N VAL A 325 11.68 -11.84 4.74
CA VAL A 325 10.30 -12.22 5.06
C VAL A 325 9.33 -11.60 4.07
N SER A 326 8.14 -12.14 3.97
CA SER A 326 7.09 -11.65 3.06
C SER A 326 5.93 -10.99 3.82
N LEU A 327 5.20 -10.10 3.17
CA LEU A 327 4.02 -9.45 3.78
C LEU A 327 2.92 -10.45 4.21
N ILE A 328 2.92 -11.67 3.66
CA ILE A 328 1.98 -12.73 4.08
C ILE A 328 2.34 -13.29 5.45
N ASP A 329 3.57 -13.10 5.95
CA ASP A 329 4.04 -13.57 7.24
C ASP A 329 3.48 -12.74 8.42
N ILE A 330 2.98 -11.54 8.13
CA ILE A 330 2.34 -10.67 9.15
C ILE A 330 1.13 -11.37 9.79
N TYR A 331 0.32 -12.05 8.99
CA TYR A 331 -0.90 -12.66 9.51
C TYR A 331 -0.62 -13.81 10.50
N PRO A 332 0.17 -14.84 10.17
CA PRO A 332 0.53 -15.88 11.15
C PRO A 332 1.32 -15.33 12.35
N THR A 333 2.11 -14.27 12.16
CA THR A 333 2.80 -13.59 13.27
C THR A 333 1.80 -13.00 14.25
N LEU A 334 0.76 -12.33 13.77
CA LEU A 334 -0.27 -11.75 14.64
C LEU A 334 -1.12 -12.83 15.31
N ILE A 335 -1.35 -13.98 14.67
CA ILE A 335 -1.99 -15.13 15.30
C ILE A 335 -1.19 -15.56 16.53
N ASP A 336 0.11 -15.74 16.38
CA ASP A 336 0.98 -16.21 17.48
C ASP A 336 1.20 -15.12 18.56
N LEU A 337 1.25 -13.85 18.20
CA LEU A 337 1.42 -12.75 19.15
C LEU A 337 0.16 -12.47 19.96
N CYS A 338 -1.02 -12.74 19.39
CA CYS A 338 -2.31 -12.47 20.02
C CYS A 338 -3.00 -13.75 20.54
N ASP A 339 -2.32 -14.90 20.48
CA ASP A 339 -2.85 -16.22 20.89
C ASP A 339 -4.23 -16.52 20.29
N LEU A 340 -4.37 -16.23 18.99
CA LEU A 340 -5.62 -16.50 18.27
C LEU A 340 -5.73 -17.99 17.91
N THR A 341 -6.94 -18.43 17.60
CA THR A 341 -7.16 -19.78 17.05
C THR A 341 -6.33 -19.98 15.78
N LYS A 342 -5.90 -21.20 15.51
CA LYS A 342 -5.11 -21.50 14.27
C LYS A 342 -5.99 -21.86 13.06
N ASP A 343 -7.31 -21.83 13.21
CA ASP A 343 -8.24 -22.11 12.14
C ASP A 343 -8.44 -20.86 11.26
N THR A 344 -7.80 -20.86 10.09
CA THR A 344 -7.83 -19.74 9.12
C THR A 344 -8.70 -20.05 7.90
N GLN A 345 -9.35 -21.20 7.86
CA GLN A 345 -10.27 -21.62 6.80
C GLN A 345 -11.71 -21.57 7.30
N LYS A 346 -12.65 -21.09 6.49
CA LYS A 346 -14.09 -21.10 6.80
C LYS A 346 -14.69 -22.49 6.55
N ASN A 347 -14.09 -23.24 5.62
CA ASN A 347 -14.45 -24.61 5.23
C ASN A 347 -13.31 -25.22 4.38
N ASP A 348 -13.52 -26.42 3.87
CA ASP A 348 -12.57 -27.18 3.05
C ASP A 348 -12.26 -26.58 1.67
N GLN A 349 -12.98 -25.57 1.23
CA GLN A 349 -12.70 -24.81 0.00
C GLN A 349 -11.75 -23.62 0.23
N GLY A 350 -11.49 -23.27 1.49
CA GLY A 350 -10.49 -22.29 1.86
C GLY A 350 -9.07 -22.85 1.74
N HIS A 351 -8.08 -22.00 1.93
CA HIS A 351 -6.66 -22.36 1.91
C HIS A 351 -6.00 -22.01 3.24
N ALA A 352 -5.11 -22.85 3.72
CA ALA A 352 -4.25 -22.52 4.86
C ALA A 352 -3.36 -21.31 4.54
N LEU A 353 -2.81 -20.67 5.55
CA LEU A 353 -1.87 -19.57 5.34
C LEU A 353 -0.60 -20.11 4.67
N ASP A 354 -0.10 -19.36 3.69
CA ASP A 354 1.20 -19.65 3.05
C ASP A 354 2.36 -19.01 3.83
N GLY A 355 2.07 -18.01 4.68
CA GLY A 355 3.05 -17.30 5.48
C GLY A 355 3.45 -18.05 6.76
N HIS A 356 4.55 -17.60 7.36
CA HIS A 356 5.14 -18.15 8.58
C HIS A 356 5.24 -17.09 9.67
N SER A 357 5.19 -17.51 10.93
CA SER A 357 5.28 -16.56 12.04
C SER A 357 6.71 -16.04 12.25
N MET A 358 6.83 -14.72 12.27
CA MET A 358 8.09 -14.03 12.59
C MET A 358 8.32 -13.87 14.11
N LYS A 359 7.44 -14.43 14.96
CA LYS A 359 7.56 -14.30 16.42
C LYS A 359 8.94 -14.71 16.95
N PRO A 360 9.56 -15.83 16.53
CA PRO A 360 10.91 -16.17 16.97
C PRO A 360 11.97 -15.13 16.61
N LEU A 361 11.84 -14.46 15.45
CA LEU A 361 12.73 -13.37 15.03
C LEU A 361 12.52 -12.09 15.85
N LEU A 362 11.31 -11.87 16.37
CA LEU A 362 11.02 -10.75 17.27
C LEU A 362 11.59 -11.00 18.67
N GLU A 363 11.55 -12.23 19.14
CA GLU A 363 12.10 -12.64 20.45
C GLU A 363 13.65 -12.60 20.45
N ASP A 364 14.26 -13.13 19.41
CA ASP A 364 15.72 -13.09 19.19
C ASP A 364 16.02 -12.85 17.70
N PRO A 365 16.31 -11.61 17.29
CA PRO A 365 16.53 -11.25 15.89
C PRO A 365 17.71 -11.95 15.21
N GLU A 366 18.73 -12.37 15.99
CA GLU A 366 19.93 -13.01 15.47
C GLU A 366 19.84 -14.54 15.44
N LYS A 367 19.16 -15.15 16.41
CA LYS A 367 19.15 -16.61 16.63
C LYS A 367 17.76 -17.23 16.60
N GLY A 368 16.72 -16.42 16.45
CA GLY A 368 15.35 -16.90 16.37
C GLY A 368 15.18 -17.95 15.28
N GLN A 369 14.48 -19.03 15.60
CA GLN A 369 14.31 -20.15 14.68
C GLN A 369 13.22 -19.80 13.66
N TRP A 370 13.64 -19.38 12.47
CA TRP A 370 12.75 -19.13 11.34
C TRP A 370 12.27 -20.46 10.75
N ALA A 371 10.95 -20.64 10.67
CA ALA A 371 10.33 -21.85 10.13
C ALA A 371 9.92 -21.71 8.66
N GLY A 372 10.05 -20.54 8.08
CA GLY A 372 9.74 -20.27 6.68
C GLY A 372 10.93 -20.56 5.75
N PRO A 373 10.76 -20.35 4.46
CA PRO A 373 11.83 -20.47 3.47
C PRO A 373 12.90 -19.38 3.64
N ASP A 374 14.12 -19.65 3.22
CA ASP A 374 15.22 -18.69 3.29
C ASP A 374 15.02 -17.50 2.34
N SER A 375 14.18 -17.67 1.32
CA SER A 375 13.86 -16.62 0.36
C SER A 375 12.43 -16.07 0.50
N ALA A 376 12.28 -14.75 0.42
CA ALA A 376 11.00 -14.08 0.25
C ALA A 376 10.56 -14.11 -1.22
N LEU A 377 9.34 -14.62 -1.48
CA LEU A 377 8.79 -14.70 -2.83
C LEU A 377 7.88 -13.50 -3.13
N THR A 378 8.14 -12.84 -4.25
CA THR A 378 7.26 -11.82 -4.83
C THR A 378 6.70 -12.29 -6.17
N ALA A 379 5.40 -12.08 -6.38
CA ALA A 379 4.73 -12.34 -7.65
C ALA A 379 4.30 -11.01 -8.30
N LEU A 380 4.65 -10.82 -9.57
CA LEU A 380 4.25 -9.65 -10.35
C LEU A 380 3.33 -10.08 -11.49
N TYR A 381 2.07 -9.64 -11.43
CA TYR A 381 1.09 -9.89 -12.48
C TYR A 381 1.34 -9.04 -13.71
N LYS A 382 1.51 -9.70 -14.85
CA LYS A 382 1.52 -9.05 -16.16
C LYS A 382 0.18 -9.34 -16.85
N TRP A 383 -0.62 -8.34 -17.08
CA TRP A 383 -1.99 -8.36 -17.64
C TRP A 383 -2.23 -9.29 -18.85
N ARG A 384 -1.21 -9.98 -19.34
CA ARG A 384 -1.23 -10.84 -20.53
C ARG A 384 -1.16 -12.33 -20.22
N ALA A 385 -0.79 -12.71 -19.02
CA ALA A 385 -0.74 -14.13 -18.67
C ALA A 385 -2.15 -14.70 -18.72
N LYS A 386 -2.33 -15.77 -19.46
CA LYS A 386 -3.57 -16.51 -19.53
C LYS A 386 -3.75 -17.34 -18.25
N TYR A 387 -3.68 -16.68 -17.09
CA TYR A 387 -3.89 -17.33 -15.78
C TYR A 387 -3.16 -18.67 -15.61
N ASP A 388 -1.95 -18.75 -16.11
CA ASP A 388 -1.02 -19.82 -15.83
C ASP A 388 0.01 -19.29 -14.83
N PRO A 389 -0.03 -19.72 -13.56
CA PRO A 389 0.91 -19.25 -12.55
C PRO A 389 2.37 -19.42 -12.95
N SER A 390 2.70 -20.44 -13.73
CA SER A 390 4.05 -20.67 -14.21
C SER A 390 4.54 -19.61 -15.22
N GLN A 391 3.63 -18.83 -15.79
CA GLN A 391 3.90 -17.78 -16.78
C GLN A 391 3.86 -16.36 -16.20
N GLU A 392 3.69 -16.20 -14.91
CA GLU A 392 3.84 -14.92 -14.24
C GLU A 392 5.31 -14.61 -13.95
N SER A 393 5.59 -13.37 -13.61
CA SER A 393 6.93 -12.97 -13.20
C SER A 393 7.08 -13.10 -11.69
N TYR A 394 8.22 -13.64 -11.25
CA TYR A 394 8.50 -13.88 -9.84
C TYR A 394 9.89 -13.42 -9.46
N SER A 395 10.10 -13.08 -8.20
CA SER A 395 11.43 -12.98 -7.60
C SER A 395 11.53 -13.77 -6.31
N LEU A 396 12.74 -14.26 -6.04
CA LEU A 396 13.16 -14.85 -4.78
C LEU A 396 14.28 -13.98 -4.21
N ARG A 397 14.07 -13.44 -3.01
CA ARG A 397 15.03 -12.60 -2.32
C ARG A 397 15.55 -13.33 -1.08
N GLU A 398 16.76 -13.86 -1.16
CA GLU A 398 17.52 -14.32 -0.01
C GLU A 398 18.37 -13.20 0.61
N LYS A 399 19.08 -13.48 1.70
CA LYS A 399 19.95 -12.51 2.35
C LYS A 399 21.01 -11.94 1.38
N ASP A 400 21.70 -12.83 0.67
CA ASP A 400 22.85 -12.49 -0.15
C ASP A 400 22.56 -12.51 -1.65
N TRP A 401 21.41 -13.01 -2.06
CA TRP A 401 21.03 -13.20 -3.45
C TRP A 401 19.66 -12.66 -3.76
N HIS A 402 19.50 -12.17 -5.00
CA HIS A 402 18.20 -11.86 -5.58
C HIS A 402 18.08 -12.49 -6.96
N TYR A 403 17.09 -13.35 -7.12
CA TYR A 403 16.75 -14.01 -8.37
C TYR A 403 15.41 -13.51 -8.90
N ILE A 404 15.36 -13.20 -10.20
CA ILE A 404 14.15 -12.74 -10.89
C ILE A 404 13.93 -13.63 -12.12
N ARG A 405 12.70 -14.11 -12.28
CA ARG A 405 12.25 -14.82 -13.48
C ARG A 405 11.03 -14.13 -14.05
N TYR A 406 11.11 -13.75 -15.32
CA TYR A 406 10.03 -13.10 -16.04
C TYR A 406 9.12 -14.11 -16.75
N GLU A 407 7.89 -13.66 -17.10
CA GLU A 407 6.86 -14.45 -17.78
C GLU A 407 7.30 -15.09 -19.11
N ASN A 408 8.34 -14.55 -19.74
CA ASN A 408 8.91 -15.07 -20.96
C ASN A 408 10.11 -16.00 -20.76
N GLY A 409 10.39 -16.36 -19.50
CA GLY A 409 11.51 -17.24 -19.12
C GLY A 409 12.87 -16.56 -19.09
N LYS A 410 12.96 -15.24 -19.28
CA LYS A 410 14.20 -14.48 -19.04
C LYS A 410 14.47 -14.36 -17.54
N GLU A 411 15.73 -14.23 -17.18
CA GLU A 411 16.16 -14.30 -15.79
C GLU A 411 17.18 -13.22 -15.48
N GLU A 412 17.19 -12.80 -14.23
CA GLU A 412 18.23 -11.97 -13.62
C GLU A 412 18.65 -12.61 -12.30
N LEU A 413 19.94 -12.49 -12.00
CA LEU A 413 20.54 -12.98 -10.75
C LEU A 413 21.55 -11.96 -10.24
N TYR A 414 21.44 -11.56 -8.99
CA TYR A 414 22.28 -10.57 -8.35
C TYR A 414 22.85 -11.10 -7.03
N GLU A 415 24.14 -10.89 -6.79
CA GLU A 415 24.79 -11.14 -5.50
C GLU A 415 24.80 -9.83 -4.69
N THR A 416 23.81 -9.66 -3.84
CA THR A 416 23.52 -8.37 -3.19
C THR A 416 24.49 -7.97 -2.09
N THR A 417 25.36 -8.88 -1.64
CA THR A 417 26.44 -8.57 -0.70
C THR A 417 27.55 -7.76 -1.36
N SER A 418 27.95 -8.14 -2.59
CA SER A 418 28.99 -7.45 -3.36
C SER A 418 28.43 -6.38 -4.30
N ASP A 419 27.17 -6.53 -4.71
CA ASP A 419 26.42 -5.62 -5.58
C ASP A 419 25.07 -5.23 -4.96
N PRO A 420 25.06 -4.37 -3.93
CA PRO A 420 23.85 -4.00 -3.21
C PRO A 420 22.87 -3.17 -4.06
N TYR A 421 23.28 -2.73 -5.24
CA TYR A 421 22.46 -1.95 -6.17
C TYR A 421 21.91 -2.78 -7.35
N GLU A 422 22.21 -4.08 -7.39
CA GLU A 422 21.75 -4.98 -8.47
C GLU A 422 22.20 -4.49 -9.87
N TRP A 423 23.45 -4.04 -10.00
CA TRP A 423 23.99 -3.47 -11.25
C TRP A 423 24.44 -4.49 -12.27
N THR A 424 24.75 -5.71 -11.83
CA THR A 424 25.35 -6.72 -12.72
C THR A 424 24.52 -7.99 -12.69
N ASN A 425 23.83 -8.25 -13.79
CA ASN A 425 23.06 -9.48 -13.94
C ASN A 425 23.98 -10.68 -14.20
N LEU A 426 24.07 -11.57 -13.24
CA LEU A 426 24.93 -12.77 -13.25
C LEU A 426 24.25 -13.99 -13.90
N ALA A 427 23.00 -13.91 -14.37
CA ALA A 427 22.25 -15.04 -14.88
C ALA A 427 22.90 -15.72 -16.11
N ALA A 428 23.74 -14.98 -16.85
CA ALA A 428 24.48 -15.52 -18.00
C ALA A 428 25.91 -15.92 -17.67
N ASP A 429 26.43 -15.68 -16.45
CA ASP A 429 27.79 -16.05 -16.07
C ASP A 429 27.88 -17.54 -15.72
N PRO A 430 28.71 -18.33 -16.43
CA PRO A 430 28.89 -19.76 -16.17
C PRO A 430 29.31 -20.09 -14.72
N LYS A 431 29.95 -19.18 -14.02
CA LYS A 431 30.38 -19.37 -12.63
C LYS A 431 29.19 -19.51 -11.66
N HIS A 432 28.05 -18.92 -12.01
CA HIS A 432 26.84 -18.88 -11.19
C HIS A 432 25.76 -19.86 -11.67
N THR A 433 26.07 -20.77 -12.62
CA THR A 433 25.11 -21.75 -13.18
C THR A 433 24.46 -22.60 -12.09
N LYS A 434 25.22 -23.02 -11.07
CA LYS A 434 24.66 -23.81 -9.97
C LYS A 434 23.67 -22.99 -9.16
N THR A 435 24.06 -21.81 -8.72
CA THR A 435 23.19 -20.89 -7.95
C THR A 435 21.90 -20.58 -8.70
N LEU A 436 22.00 -20.28 -10.00
CA LEU A 436 20.87 -20.03 -10.86
C LEU A 436 19.92 -21.25 -10.97
N THR A 437 20.50 -22.45 -11.03
CA THR A 437 19.73 -23.71 -11.08
C THR A 437 19.02 -23.95 -9.75
N ASP A 438 19.69 -23.76 -8.63
CA ASP A 438 19.11 -23.94 -7.30
C ASP A 438 17.89 -22.98 -7.12
N PHE A 439 17.99 -21.71 -7.52
CA PHE A 439 16.87 -20.78 -7.49
C PHE A 439 15.72 -21.16 -8.43
N ARG A 440 16.01 -21.69 -9.62
CA ARG A 440 14.98 -22.20 -10.52
C ARG A 440 14.21 -23.36 -9.88
N GLU A 441 14.93 -24.30 -9.29
CA GLU A 441 14.34 -25.45 -8.62
C GLU A 441 13.50 -25.01 -7.41
N GLU A 442 14.01 -24.09 -6.60
CA GLU A 442 13.26 -23.52 -5.49
C GLU A 442 11.96 -22.85 -5.98
N LEU A 443 12.05 -21.93 -6.95
CA LEU A 443 10.88 -21.25 -7.48
C LEU A 443 9.84 -22.25 -8.01
N MET A 444 10.29 -23.24 -8.80
CA MET A 444 9.39 -24.25 -9.37
C MET A 444 8.78 -25.18 -8.32
N SER A 445 9.40 -25.32 -7.16
CA SER A 445 8.82 -26.07 -6.03
C SER A 445 7.72 -25.30 -5.30
N ARG A 446 7.73 -23.95 -5.40
CA ARG A 446 6.83 -23.04 -4.66
C ARG A 446 5.64 -22.55 -5.48
N ILE A 447 5.70 -22.64 -6.80
CA ILE A 447 4.62 -22.22 -7.70
C ILE A 447 3.95 -23.45 -8.37
N PRO A 448 2.68 -23.37 -8.78
CA PRO A 448 2.02 -24.45 -9.48
C PRO A 448 2.76 -24.86 -10.76
N ALA A 449 2.73 -26.16 -11.07
CA ALA A 449 3.34 -26.70 -12.27
C ALA A 449 2.80 -26.03 -13.54
N PRO A 450 3.61 -25.94 -14.62
CA PRO A 450 3.16 -25.39 -15.90
C PRO A 450 1.86 -26.07 -16.41
N GLY A 451 0.94 -25.26 -16.89
CA GLY A 451 -0.37 -25.71 -17.36
C GLY A 451 -1.38 -26.06 -16.28
N THR A 452 -1.08 -25.79 -15.00
CA THR A 452 -2.06 -25.89 -13.92
C THR A 452 -3.20 -24.92 -14.18
N LYS A 453 -4.41 -25.43 -14.28
CA LYS A 453 -5.61 -24.59 -14.46
C LYS A 453 -5.90 -23.86 -13.17
N VAL A 454 -5.71 -22.56 -13.17
CA VAL A 454 -6.24 -21.68 -12.14
C VAL A 454 -7.75 -21.52 -12.35
N PRO A 455 -8.56 -21.44 -11.28
CA PRO A 455 -9.99 -21.16 -11.41
C PRO A 455 -10.22 -19.95 -12.33
N PRO A 456 -11.22 -19.98 -13.24
CA PRO A 456 -11.48 -18.89 -14.13
C PRO A 456 -11.73 -17.62 -13.30
N GLN A 457 -11.16 -16.52 -13.74
CA GLN A 457 -11.41 -15.22 -13.09
C GLN A 457 -12.90 -14.93 -13.17
N PRO A 458 -13.52 -14.51 -12.06
CA PRO A 458 -14.91 -14.09 -12.11
C PRO A 458 -15.04 -12.95 -13.12
N PRO A 459 -16.12 -12.94 -13.94
CA PRO A 459 -16.31 -11.88 -14.92
C PRO A 459 -16.29 -10.52 -14.21
N PHE A 460 -15.59 -9.55 -14.82
CA PHE A 460 -15.55 -8.18 -14.33
C PHE A 460 -16.98 -7.68 -14.16
N GLN A 461 -17.43 -7.55 -12.92
CA GLN A 461 -18.70 -6.95 -12.60
C GLN A 461 -18.45 -5.47 -12.30
N PRO A 462 -18.88 -4.54 -13.15
CA PRO A 462 -18.84 -3.13 -12.79
C PRO A 462 -19.62 -2.93 -11.49
N ASN A 463 -19.10 -2.07 -10.61
CA ASN A 463 -19.59 -1.82 -9.24
C ASN A 463 -21.02 -1.22 -9.15
N ASN A 464 -21.93 -1.56 -10.06
CA ASN A 464 -23.27 -0.99 -10.20
C ASN A 464 -24.40 -1.84 -9.59
N LYS A 465 -24.12 -2.81 -8.74
CA LYS A 465 -25.22 -3.37 -7.92
C LYS A 465 -25.50 -2.44 -6.75
N PRO A 466 -26.77 -2.05 -6.52
CA PRO A 466 -27.13 -1.35 -5.28
C PRO A 466 -26.63 -2.20 -4.10
N GLN A 467 -25.81 -1.61 -3.25
CA GLN A 467 -25.39 -2.27 -2.02
C GLN A 467 -26.63 -2.63 -1.20
N PRO A 468 -26.69 -3.80 -0.57
CA PRO A 468 -27.77 -4.09 0.35
C PRO A 468 -27.89 -2.94 1.35
N LYS A 469 -29.12 -2.51 1.62
CA LYS A 469 -29.35 -1.51 2.66
C LYS A 469 -28.76 -2.05 3.96
N LEU A 470 -27.88 -1.29 4.55
CA LEU A 470 -27.33 -1.61 5.87
C LEU A 470 -28.46 -1.92 6.84
N SER A 471 -28.27 -2.91 7.69
CA SER A 471 -29.17 -3.09 8.82
C SER A 471 -29.16 -1.83 9.71
N ALA A 472 -30.18 -1.62 10.50
CA ALA A 472 -30.24 -0.48 11.43
C ALA A 472 -29.06 -0.52 12.43
N GLU A 473 -28.57 -1.71 12.75
CA GLU A 473 -27.43 -1.93 13.62
C GLU A 473 -26.12 -1.56 12.95
N ASP A 474 -25.88 -2.04 11.73
CA ASP A 474 -24.68 -1.69 10.95
C ASP A 474 -24.61 -0.17 10.68
N TRP A 475 -25.76 0.46 10.50
CA TRP A 475 -25.83 1.92 10.31
C TRP A 475 -25.48 2.68 11.60
N LYS A 476 -25.98 2.23 12.76
CA LYS A 476 -25.64 2.83 14.08
C LYS A 476 -24.13 2.68 14.39
N ASP A 477 -23.57 1.52 14.15
CA ASP A 477 -22.15 1.26 14.31
C ASP A 477 -21.30 2.20 13.42
N GLN A 478 -21.72 2.44 12.17
CA GLN A 478 -21.05 3.38 11.27
C GLN A 478 -21.20 4.84 11.71
N TYR A 479 -22.35 5.20 12.25
CA TYR A 479 -22.55 6.54 12.79
C TYR A 479 -21.68 6.75 14.04
N PHE A 480 -21.66 5.79 14.93
CA PHE A 480 -20.83 5.81 16.13
C PHE A 480 -19.33 5.94 15.80
N ALA A 481 -18.84 5.23 14.78
CA ALA A 481 -17.45 5.36 14.33
C ALA A 481 -17.09 6.78 13.87
N LYS A 482 -18.05 7.53 13.34
CA LYS A 482 -17.87 8.93 12.91
C LYS A 482 -18.10 9.93 14.04
N HIS A 483 -18.93 9.58 14.99
CA HIS A 483 -19.39 10.45 16.08
C HIS A 483 -19.29 9.71 17.41
N PRO A 484 -18.08 9.38 17.89
CA PRO A 484 -17.91 8.61 19.14
C PRO A 484 -18.52 9.28 20.37
N ALA A 485 -18.59 10.61 20.37
CA ALA A 485 -19.23 11.37 21.44
C ALA A 485 -20.76 11.23 21.50
N ALA A 486 -21.36 10.53 20.51
CA ALA A 486 -22.78 10.22 20.53
C ALA A 486 -23.14 9.10 21.51
N ASP A 487 -22.19 8.25 21.89
CA ASP A 487 -22.33 7.24 22.95
C ASP A 487 -22.17 7.92 24.31
N THR A 488 -23.28 8.33 24.91
CA THR A 488 -23.28 9.16 26.12
C THR A 488 -23.15 8.38 27.42
N ASP A 489 -23.57 7.12 27.44
CA ASP A 489 -23.41 6.23 28.59
C ASP A 489 -22.14 5.39 28.55
N HIS A 490 -21.46 5.50 27.42
CA HIS A 490 -20.14 4.90 27.25
C HIS A 490 -20.12 3.36 27.27
N ASP A 491 -21.20 2.71 26.87
CA ASP A 491 -21.30 1.25 26.82
C ASP A 491 -20.71 0.61 25.54
N GLY A 492 -20.28 1.46 24.59
CA GLY A 492 -19.69 1.03 23.31
C GLY A 492 -20.71 0.70 22.23
N LYS A 493 -21.97 1.02 22.46
CA LYS A 493 -23.06 0.84 21.51
C LYS A 493 -23.78 2.17 21.33
N LEU A 494 -24.25 2.45 20.13
CA LEU A 494 -25.09 3.61 19.90
C LEU A 494 -26.56 3.22 19.94
N THR A 495 -27.28 3.71 20.95
CA THR A 495 -28.73 3.58 21.01
C THR A 495 -29.41 4.62 20.11
N TRP A 496 -30.66 4.39 19.71
CA TRP A 496 -31.46 5.38 18.98
C TRP A 496 -31.70 6.66 19.76
N GLN A 497 -31.77 6.56 21.07
CA GLN A 497 -31.97 7.72 21.94
C GLN A 497 -30.72 8.61 21.95
N GLU A 498 -29.53 8.03 22.09
CA GLU A 498 -28.26 8.72 22.04
C GLU A 498 -28.01 9.35 20.68
N TYR A 499 -28.24 8.58 19.59
CA TYR A 499 -28.16 9.10 18.22
C TYR A 499 -29.03 10.35 18.03
N ASN A 500 -30.31 10.29 18.43
CA ASN A 500 -31.21 11.41 18.26
C ASN A 500 -30.80 12.63 19.09
N SER A 501 -30.39 12.40 20.34
CA SER A 501 -29.93 13.47 21.25
C SER A 501 -28.63 14.13 20.74
N TYR A 502 -27.69 13.35 20.26
CA TYR A 502 -26.46 13.87 19.69
C TYR A 502 -26.72 14.66 18.41
N ARG A 503 -27.54 14.11 17.50
CA ARG A 503 -27.88 14.75 16.24
C ARG A 503 -28.60 16.08 16.41
N GLU A 504 -29.55 16.17 17.32
CA GLU A 504 -30.25 17.43 17.61
C GLU A 504 -29.31 18.52 18.10
N LYS A 505 -28.26 18.15 18.84
CA LYS A 505 -27.30 19.06 19.45
C LYS A 505 -26.20 19.49 18.48
N PHE A 506 -25.70 18.58 17.64
CA PHE A 506 -24.44 18.77 16.88
C PHE A 506 -24.60 18.71 15.37
N ASP A 507 -25.72 18.18 14.84
CA ASP A 507 -26.02 18.08 13.42
C ASP A 507 -27.49 18.43 13.16
N PRO A 508 -27.91 19.67 13.45
CA PRO A 508 -29.30 20.07 13.27
C PRO A 508 -29.67 20.06 11.78
N LYS A 509 -30.85 19.49 11.45
CA LYS A 509 -31.37 19.53 10.08
C LYS A 509 -31.41 20.98 9.60
N PRO A 510 -31.01 21.26 8.35
CA PRO A 510 -31.22 22.58 7.78
C PRO A 510 -32.74 22.90 7.87
N LYS A 511 -33.06 24.01 8.48
CA LYS A 511 -34.44 24.52 8.50
C LYS A 511 -34.88 24.69 7.06
N LYS A 512 -36.02 24.05 6.70
CA LYS A 512 -36.65 24.18 5.39
C LYS A 512 -36.98 25.63 5.06
#